data_23a87a6203ed00cc70288df55d558541
#
_entry.id   23a87a6203ed00cc70288df55d558541
#
_cell.length_a   1.000
_cell.length_b   1.000
_cell.length_c   1.000
_cell.angle_alpha   90.00
_cell.angle_beta   90.00
_cell.angle_gamma   90.00
#
_symmetry.space_group_name_H-M   'P 1'
#
loop_
_entity.id
_entity.type
_entity.pdbx_description
1 polymer ?
#
loop_
_entity_poly.entity_id
_entity_poly.type
_entity_poly.pdbx_seq_one_letter_code
_entity_poly.pdbx_strand_id
1 'polypeptide(L)'
;MMNQQIDLLKSILFAEWTTLVTFGICLLVLQKQKKPAYQLYTRARQLLAINFLIFAMEPFLYWLKEEEIYSIPYPEVISLSLYLIVTVLLSMIYLPFVQPDYITRKRVLHNVIFLAGCLSFLCIGAIIGGTFRLISHITVTVVLLTMVILLGIRFYSYYRKAQQKMANFYADNFKQSIAWLARSVTLVIALGFPSYIPSILPHWGIEIYKSLCLLSIIYMFLSFTNYMFNANFVVLNITLPQKNVRLDKGTIEKLQRCTLRWQKTPAALTKNITINDVSRQLGTNRTYLSLYLNTYLNLTFSEWIGQIRLKQAKILLASNAIMSMKQVAEATGFTSSSAFSHYFKAHEGLSPIRWRRQTRHKKTDQSD
;
A
#
# COMPACT_ATOMS: atom_id res chain seq x y z
N MET A 1 -40.42 -11.06 10.48
CA MET A 1 -38.93 -11.12 10.63
C MET A 1 -38.26 -11.58 9.35
N MET A 2 -38.63 -12.72 8.72
CA MET A 2 -37.96 -13.21 7.51
C MET A 2 -38.04 -12.25 6.32
N ASN A 3 -39.19 -11.64 6.03
CA ASN A 3 -39.37 -10.64 4.98
C ASN A 3 -38.51 -9.37 5.19
N GLN A 4 -38.38 -8.87 6.43
CA GLN A 4 -37.54 -7.73 6.76
C GLN A 4 -36.04 -7.99 6.55
N GLN A 5 -35.58 -9.24 6.82
CA GLN A 5 -34.18 -9.63 6.57
C GLN A 5 -33.87 -9.76 5.07
N ILE A 6 -34.83 -10.29 4.28
CA ILE A 6 -34.67 -10.34 2.82
C ILE A 6 -34.58 -8.92 2.23
N ASP A 7 -35.40 -7.97 2.71
CA ASP A 7 -35.39 -6.59 2.29
C ASP A 7 -34.06 -5.87 2.64
N LEU A 8 -33.48 -6.18 3.80
CA LEU A 8 -32.19 -5.61 4.21
C LEU A 8 -31.05 -6.11 3.32
N LEU A 9 -30.95 -7.40 3.07
CA LEU A 9 -29.92 -7.97 2.20
C LEU A 9 -30.04 -7.44 0.77
N LYS A 10 -31.25 -7.35 0.22
CA LYS A 10 -31.51 -6.73 -1.09
C LYS A 10 -31.04 -5.26 -1.13
N SER A 11 -31.30 -4.51 -0.06
CA SER A 11 -30.86 -3.11 0.05
C SER A 11 -29.33 -3.00 0.09
N ILE A 12 -28.63 -3.89 0.78
CA ILE A 12 -27.16 -3.95 0.83
C ILE A 12 -26.59 -4.31 -0.56
N LEU A 13 -27.14 -5.30 -1.25
CA LEU A 13 -26.72 -5.70 -2.59
C LEU A 13 -26.92 -4.57 -3.60
N PHE A 14 -28.04 -3.87 -3.54
CA PHE A 14 -28.29 -2.71 -4.37
C PHE A 14 -27.31 -1.56 -4.11
N ALA A 15 -27.01 -1.29 -2.83
CA ALA A 15 -26.02 -0.32 -2.42
C ALA A 15 -24.60 -0.70 -2.89
N GLU A 16 -24.22 -1.98 -2.80
CA GLU A 16 -22.94 -2.50 -3.30
C GLU A 16 -22.83 -2.32 -4.82
N TRP A 17 -23.85 -2.72 -5.56
CA TRP A 17 -23.92 -2.57 -7.01
C TRP A 17 -23.81 -1.11 -7.45
N THR A 18 -24.67 -0.23 -6.91
CA THR A 18 -24.67 1.20 -7.26
C THR A 18 -23.35 1.88 -6.92
N THR A 19 -22.74 1.52 -5.80
CA THR A 19 -21.42 2.03 -5.37
C THR A 19 -20.33 1.60 -6.34
N LEU A 20 -20.28 0.33 -6.72
CA LEU A 20 -19.27 -0.20 -7.65
C LEU A 20 -19.39 0.45 -9.04
N VAL A 21 -20.62 0.56 -9.57
CA VAL A 21 -20.86 1.22 -10.86
C VAL A 21 -20.46 2.69 -10.80
N THR A 22 -20.92 3.42 -9.79
CA THR A 22 -20.60 4.84 -9.61
C THR A 22 -19.09 5.08 -9.50
N PHE A 23 -18.39 4.31 -8.69
CA PHE A 23 -16.93 4.45 -8.51
C PHE A 23 -16.18 4.04 -9.78
N GLY A 24 -16.63 3.00 -10.47
CA GLY A 24 -16.08 2.61 -11.77
C GLY A 24 -16.16 3.75 -12.78
N ILE A 25 -17.34 4.35 -12.94
CA ILE A 25 -17.56 5.49 -13.84
C ILE A 25 -16.76 6.71 -13.40
N CYS A 26 -16.76 7.06 -12.11
CA CYS A 26 -15.96 8.17 -11.58
C CYS A 26 -14.47 8.00 -11.92
N LEU A 27 -13.90 6.80 -11.75
CA LEU A 27 -12.49 6.54 -12.09
C LEU A 27 -12.21 6.65 -13.59
N LEU A 28 -13.17 6.37 -14.48
CA LEU A 28 -13.00 6.53 -15.92
C LEU A 28 -13.04 8.01 -16.34
N VAL A 29 -13.93 8.79 -15.74
CA VAL A 29 -14.17 10.20 -16.08
C VAL A 29 -13.08 11.13 -15.54
N LEU A 30 -12.41 10.80 -14.45
CA LEU A 30 -11.33 11.62 -13.88
C LEU A 30 -10.27 11.96 -14.95
N GLN A 31 -9.87 13.24 -15.00
CA GLN A 31 -8.92 13.73 -16.00
C GLN A 31 -7.59 12.99 -15.98
N LYS A 32 -7.09 12.67 -17.18
CA LYS A 32 -5.77 12.06 -17.36
C LYS A 32 -4.69 13.11 -17.15
N GLN A 33 -3.81 12.88 -16.18
CA GLN A 33 -2.63 13.71 -16.05
C GLN A 33 -1.58 13.33 -17.12
N LYS A 34 -1.12 14.33 -17.88
CA LYS A 34 -0.21 14.13 -19.04
C LYS A 34 1.25 13.86 -18.65
N LYS A 35 1.64 14.09 -17.39
CA LYS A 35 3.05 13.90 -16.94
C LYS A 35 3.45 12.43 -16.96
N PRO A 36 4.65 12.06 -17.47
CA PRO A 36 5.11 10.66 -17.54
C PRO A 36 5.09 9.93 -16.19
N ALA A 37 5.37 10.64 -15.10
CA ALA A 37 5.33 10.10 -13.74
C ALA A 37 3.95 9.52 -13.35
N TYR A 38 2.88 9.96 -13.99
CA TYR A 38 1.50 9.52 -13.69
C TYR A 38 1.01 8.36 -14.58
N GLN A 39 1.80 7.87 -15.53
CA GLN A 39 1.35 6.81 -16.45
C GLN A 39 0.98 5.53 -15.71
N LEU A 40 1.78 5.12 -14.73
CA LEU A 40 1.49 3.93 -13.92
C LEU A 40 0.16 4.07 -13.19
N TYR A 41 -0.04 5.23 -12.54
CA TYR A 41 -1.27 5.53 -11.84
C TYR A 41 -2.48 5.54 -12.80
N THR A 42 -2.35 6.16 -13.98
CA THR A 42 -3.43 6.23 -14.97
C THR A 42 -3.84 4.84 -15.45
N ARG A 43 -2.87 3.95 -15.72
CA ARG A 43 -3.15 2.55 -16.07
C ARG A 43 -3.83 1.79 -14.93
N ALA A 44 -3.31 1.92 -13.71
CA ALA A 44 -3.89 1.28 -12.53
C ALA A 44 -5.34 1.77 -12.27
N ARG A 45 -5.61 3.06 -12.48
CA ARG A 45 -6.93 3.67 -12.36
C ARG A 45 -7.92 3.07 -13.36
N GLN A 46 -7.52 2.94 -14.64
CA GLN A 46 -8.36 2.34 -15.67
C GLN A 46 -8.67 0.88 -15.36
N LEU A 47 -7.65 0.12 -14.92
CA LEU A 47 -7.83 -1.27 -14.52
C LEU A 47 -8.73 -1.40 -13.27
N LEU A 48 -8.60 -0.49 -12.30
CA LEU A 48 -9.47 -0.48 -11.11
C LEU A 48 -10.92 -0.14 -11.47
N ALA A 49 -11.13 0.79 -12.40
CA ALA A 49 -12.46 1.11 -12.92
C ALA A 49 -13.10 -0.11 -13.58
N ILE A 50 -12.38 -0.78 -14.46
CA ILE A 50 -12.84 -2.01 -15.14
C ILE A 50 -13.12 -3.10 -14.09
N ASN A 51 -12.23 -3.24 -13.09
CA ASN A 51 -12.42 -4.20 -12.02
C ASN A 51 -13.71 -3.97 -11.24
N PHE A 52 -14.01 -2.71 -10.86
CA PHE A 52 -15.26 -2.37 -10.18
C PHE A 52 -16.50 -2.64 -11.04
N LEU A 53 -16.47 -2.32 -12.33
CA LEU A 53 -17.60 -2.57 -13.24
C LEU A 53 -17.83 -4.08 -13.46
N ILE A 54 -16.78 -4.87 -13.59
CA ILE A 54 -16.90 -6.34 -13.66
C ILE A 54 -17.44 -6.90 -12.35
N PHE A 55 -16.92 -6.46 -11.23
CA PHE A 55 -17.36 -6.96 -9.92
C PHE A 55 -18.79 -6.54 -9.57
N ALA A 56 -19.28 -5.42 -10.11
CA ALA A 56 -20.67 -4.98 -9.95
C ALA A 56 -21.69 -5.98 -10.51
N MET A 57 -21.29 -6.86 -11.41
CA MET A 57 -22.19 -7.88 -11.97
C MET A 57 -22.65 -8.90 -10.91
N GLU A 58 -21.83 -9.19 -9.91
CA GLU A 58 -22.15 -10.16 -8.86
C GLU A 58 -23.33 -9.68 -7.99
N PRO A 59 -23.25 -8.54 -7.25
CA PRO A 59 -24.38 -8.09 -6.45
C PRO A 59 -25.63 -7.76 -7.29
N PHE A 60 -25.46 -7.32 -8.54
CA PHE A 60 -26.57 -7.08 -9.45
C PHE A 60 -27.36 -8.36 -9.78
N LEU A 61 -26.67 -9.45 -10.12
CA LEU A 61 -27.29 -10.73 -10.42
C LEU A 61 -28.02 -11.31 -9.21
N TYR A 62 -27.46 -11.15 -8.01
CA TYR A 62 -28.14 -11.58 -6.79
C TYR A 62 -29.32 -10.70 -6.42
N TRP A 63 -29.27 -9.39 -6.71
CA TRP A 63 -30.37 -8.46 -6.46
C TRP A 63 -31.59 -8.69 -7.37
N LEU A 64 -31.36 -9.06 -8.64
CA LEU A 64 -32.43 -9.31 -9.63
C LEU A 64 -33.33 -10.51 -9.27
N LYS A 65 -32.91 -11.41 -8.39
CA LYS A 65 -33.68 -12.60 -8.05
C LYS A 65 -34.62 -12.39 -6.88
N GLU A 66 -35.91 -12.62 -7.11
CA GLU A 66 -36.97 -12.28 -6.14
C GLU A 66 -37.18 -13.29 -5.02
N GLU A 67 -36.94 -14.61 -5.18
CA GLU A 67 -37.39 -15.58 -4.16
C GLU A 67 -36.38 -16.65 -3.73
N GLU A 68 -35.33 -16.94 -4.50
CA GLU A 68 -34.37 -18.00 -4.16
C GLU A 68 -32.92 -17.60 -4.46
N ILE A 69 -32.39 -16.68 -3.68
CA ILE A 69 -31.01 -16.19 -3.82
C ILE A 69 -29.96 -17.34 -3.85
N TYR A 70 -30.32 -18.49 -3.27
CA TYR A 70 -29.42 -19.64 -3.13
C TYR A 70 -29.77 -20.86 -4.01
N SER A 71 -30.86 -20.83 -4.75
CA SER A 71 -31.34 -21.96 -5.57
C SER A 71 -30.91 -21.95 -7.03
N ILE A 72 -30.09 -20.97 -7.44
CA ILE A 72 -29.58 -20.94 -8.83
C ILE A 72 -28.55 -22.04 -9.02
N PRO A 73 -28.70 -22.93 -9.98
CA PRO A 73 -27.70 -23.96 -10.27
C PRO A 73 -26.35 -23.40 -10.80
N TYR A 74 -26.34 -22.13 -11.25
CA TYR A 74 -25.16 -21.50 -11.87
C TYR A 74 -24.61 -20.23 -11.20
N PRO A 75 -25.17 -19.64 -10.12
CA PRO A 75 -24.62 -18.40 -9.57
C PRO A 75 -23.24 -18.62 -8.96
N GLU A 76 -22.98 -19.80 -8.41
CA GLU A 76 -21.68 -20.17 -7.88
C GLU A 76 -20.60 -20.17 -8.97
N VAL A 77 -20.92 -20.65 -10.18
CA VAL A 77 -20.00 -20.65 -11.35
C VAL A 77 -19.69 -19.22 -11.76
N ILE A 78 -20.71 -18.38 -11.83
CA ILE A 78 -20.57 -16.96 -12.21
C ILE A 78 -19.75 -16.21 -11.15
N SER A 79 -20.10 -16.33 -9.88
CA SER A 79 -19.39 -15.68 -8.79
C SER A 79 -17.92 -16.11 -8.75
N LEU A 80 -17.62 -17.40 -8.82
CA LEU A 80 -16.25 -17.90 -8.83
C LEU A 80 -15.46 -17.42 -10.04
N SER A 81 -16.11 -17.34 -11.21
CA SER A 81 -15.53 -16.79 -12.43
C SER A 81 -15.19 -15.30 -12.26
N LEU A 82 -16.09 -14.51 -11.70
CA LEU A 82 -15.88 -13.08 -11.41
C LEU A 82 -14.73 -12.89 -10.40
N TYR A 83 -14.69 -13.68 -9.32
CA TYR A 83 -13.60 -13.61 -8.33
C TYR A 83 -12.24 -13.93 -8.92
N LEU A 84 -12.14 -14.90 -9.83
CA LEU A 84 -10.89 -15.21 -10.54
C LEU A 84 -10.42 -14.02 -11.39
N ILE A 85 -11.32 -13.43 -12.19
CA ILE A 85 -11.01 -12.29 -13.05
C ILE A 85 -10.58 -11.09 -12.20
N VAL A 86 -11.35 -10.77 -11.15
CA VAL A 86 -11.09 -9.67 -10.22
C VAL A 86 -9.74 -9.84 -9.55
N THR A 87 -9.40 -11.04 -9.07
CA THR A 87 -8.12 -11.33 -8.41
C THR A 87 -6.93 -11.11 -9.34
N VAL A 88 -7.03 -11.54 -10.60
CA VAL A 88 -5.98 -11.30 -11.60
C VAL A 88 -5.84 -9.81 -11.88
N LEU A 89 -6.94 -9.08 -12.07
CA LEU A 89 -6.92 -7.63 -12.28
C LEU A 89 -6.32 -6.89 -11.08
N LEU A 90 -6.68 -7.24 -9.85
CA LEU A 90 -6.11 -6.64 -8.64
C LEU A 90 -4.59 -6.85 -8.55
N SER A 91 -4.08 -8.01 -8.99
CA SER A 91 -2.64 -8.22 -9.09
C SER A 91 -1.97 -7.23 -10.04
N MET A 92 -2.61 -6.92 -11.17
CA MET A 92 -2.11 -5.96 -12.17
C MET A 92 -2.29 -4.50 -11.74
N ILE A 93 -3.18 -4.22 -10.79
CA ILE A 93 -3.40 -2.89 -10.22
C ILE A 93 -2.36 -2.58 -9.15
N TYR A 94 -2.20 -3.45 -8.15
CA TYR A 94 -1.43 -3.14 -6.94
C TYR A 94 0.06 -3.49 -7.02
N LEU A 95 0.44 -4.60 -7.67
CA LEU A 95 1.84 -5.03 -7.74
C LEU A 95 2.75 -4.06 -8.50
N PRO A 96 2.34 -3.38 -9.59
CA PRO A 96 3.20 -2.41 -10.27
C PRO A 96 3.61 -1.22 -9.41
N PHE A 97 2.83 -0.86 -8.37
CA PHE A 97 3.23 0.21 -7.43
C PHE A 97 4.44 -0.17 -6.58
N VAL A 98 4.67 -1.45 -6.32
CA VAL A 98 5.81 -1.94 -5.54
C VAL A 98 6.90 -2.56 -6.41
N GLN A 99 6.54 -3.00 -7.63
CA GLN A 99 7.44 -3.54 -8.66
C GLN A 99 7.02 -3.04 -10.04
N PRO A 100 7.59 -1.92 -10.53
CA PRO A 100 7.19 -1.29 -11.81
C PRO A 100 7.23 -2.22 -13.03
N ASP A 101 8.20 -3.15 -13.07
CA ASP A 101 8.38 -4.11 -14.17
C ASP A 101 7.49 -5.36 -14.04
N TYR A 102 6.48 -5.31 -13.15
CA TYR A 102 5.60 -6.47 -12.93
C TYR A 102 4.80 -6.85 -14.17
N ILE A 103 4.28 -5.88 -14.92
CA ILE A 103 3.46 -6.11 -16.11
C ILE A 103 4.37 -6.36 -17.32
N THR A 104 4.52 -7.61 -17.71
CA THR A 104 5.21 -8.03 -18.95
C THR A 104 4.22 -8.72 -19.90
N ARG A 105 4.49 -8.66 -21.22
CA ARG A 105 3.66 -9.37 -22.23
C ARG A 105 3.50 -10.86 -21.91
N LYS A 106 4.60 -11.51 -21.52
CA LYS A 106 4.59 -12.95 -21.14
C LYS A 106 3.68 -13.22 -19.96
N ARG A 107 3.70 -12.36 -18.93
CA ARG A 107 2.86 -12.53 -17.72
C ARG A 107 1.38 -12.27 -18.02
N VAL A 108 1.07 -11.26 -18.83
CA VAL A 108 -0.30 -11.01 -19.28
C VAL A 108 -0.85 -12.21 -20.02
N LEU A 109 -0.09 -12.73 -21.01
CA LEU A 109 -0.46 -13.91 -21.77
C LEU A 109 -0.67 -15.14 -20.87
N HIS A 110 0.25 -15.38 -19.93
CA HIS A 110 0.12 -16.47 -18.97
C HIS A 110 -1.15 -16.34 -18.12
N ASN A 111 -1.46 -15.15 -17.61
CA ASN A 111 -2.68 -14.92 -16.85
C ASN A 111 -3.95 -15.13 -17.68
N VAL A 112 -3.94 -14.72 -18.95
CA VAL A 112 -5.09 -14.92 -19.88
C VAL A 112 -5.31 -16.39 -20.14
N ILE A 113 -4.24 -17.15 -20.47
CA ILE A 113 -4.33 -18.61 -20.71
C ILE A 113 -4.81 -19.32 -19.43
N PHE A 114 -4.26 -18.95 -18.29
CA PHE A 114 -4.65 -19.52 -17.01
C PHE A 114 -6.14 -19.26 -16.68
N LEU A 115 -6.61 -18.02 -16.84
CA LEU A 115 -8.03 -17.68 -16.67
C LEU A 115 -8.92 -18.47 -17.64
N ALA A 116 -8.55 -18.51 -18.91
CA ALA A 116 -9.30 -19.26 -19.91
C ALA A 116 -9.42 -20.76 -19.54
N GLY A 117 -8.33 -21.37 -19.07
CA GLY A 117 -8.34 -22.76 -18.59
C GLY A 117 -9.27 -22.96 -17.39
N CYS A 118 -9.19 -22.12 -16.36
CA CYS A 118 -10.08 -22.22 -15.19
C CYS A 118 -11.54 -22.00 -15.56
N LEU A 119 -11.84 -20.98 -16.38
CA LEU A 119 -13.21 -20.69 -16.83
C LEU A 119 -13.78 -21.82 -17.67
N SER A 120 -12.99 -22.36 -18.63
CA SER A 120 -13.41 -23.51 -19.44
C SER A 120 -13.69 -24.73 -18.57
N PHE A 121 -12.87 -25.00 -17.56
CA PHE A 121 -13.07 -26.12 -16.65
C PHE A 121 -14.35 -25.97 -15.81
N LEU A 122 -14.66 -24.75 -15.34
CA LEU A 122 -15.93 -24.45 -14.66
C LEU A 122 -17.13 -24.63 -15.58
N CYS A 123 -17.06 -24.10 -16.82
CA CYS A 123 -18.14 -24.23 -17.81
C CYS A 123 -18.42 -25.69 -18.17
N ILE A 124 -17.37 -26.48 -18.40
CA ILE A 124 -17.48 -27.92 -18.66
C ILE A 124 -18.13 -28.63 -17.47
N GLY A 125 -17.70 -28.27 -16.23
CA GLY A 125 -18.30 -28.79 -15.00
C GLY A 125 -19.78 -28.48 -14.87
N ALA A 126 -20.18 -27.27 -15.25
CA ALA A 126 -21.57 -26.84 -15.23
C ALA A 126 -22.43 -27.60 -16.26
N ILE A 127 -21.88 -27.87 -17.46
CA ILE A 127 -22.58 -28.62 -18.54
C ILE A 127 -22.74 -30.10 -18.19
N ILE A 128 -21.69 -30.76 -17.69
CA ILE A 128 -21.74 -32.18 -17.34
C ILE A 128 -22.61 -32.41 -16.12
N GLY A 129 -22.59 -31.50 -15.15
CA GLY A 129 -23.38 -31.61 -13.91
C GLY A 129 -22.88 -32.64 -12.93
N GLY A 130 -23.72 -32.98 -11.96
CA GLY A 130 -23.44 -34.06 -10.98
C GLY A 130 -22.16 -33.87 -10.18
N THR A 131 -21.46 -34.96 -9.92
CA THR A 131 -20.18 -34.99 -9.19
C THR A 131 -19.06 -34.21 -9.90
N PHE A 132 -19.07 -34.16 -11.23
CA PHE A 132 -18.05 -33.44 -11.98
C PHE A 132 -18.16 -31.92 -11.77
N ARG A 133 -19.38 -31.37 -11.67
CA ARG A 133 -19.61 -29.98 -11.29
C ARG A 133 -19.00 -29.66 -9.92
N LEU A 134 -19.22 -30.52 -8.93
CA LEU A 134 -18.67 -30.35 -7.60
C LEU A 134 -17.14 -30.38 -7.60
N ILE A 135 -16.54 -31.32 -8.33
CA ILE A 135 -15.07 -31.44 -8.48
C ILE A 135 -14.50 -30.18 -9.13
N SER A 136 -15.09 -29.69 -10.23
CA SER A 136 -14.61 -28.50 -10.92
C SER A 136 -14.67 -27.26 -10.01
N HIS A 137 -15.75 -27.11 -9.24
CA HIS A 137 -15.94 -26.04 -8.28
C HIS A 137 -14.87 -26.07 -7.18
N ILE A 138 -14.71 -27.20 -6.48
CA ILE A 138 -13.74 -27.36 -5.41
C ILE A 138 -12.32 -27.10 -5.94
N THR A 139 -11.97 -27.65 -7.11
CA THR A 139 -10.65 -27.48 -7.71
C THR A 139 -10.36 -26.00 -7.98
N VAL A 140 -11.26 -25.29 -8.64
CA VAL A 140 -11.06 -23.88 -8.98
C VAL A 140 -11.07 -23.00 -7.74
N THR A 141 -11.84 -23.34 -6.70
CA THR A 141 -11.79 -22.65 -5.42
C THR A 141 -10.43 -22.80 -4.75
N VAL A 142 -9.89 -24.00 -4.69
CA VAL A 142 -8.53 -24.25 -4.15
C VAL A 142 -7.48 -23.46 -4.94
N VAL A 143 -7.62 -23.43 -6.26
CA VAL A 143 -6.76 -22.62 -7.14
C VAL A 143 -6.87 -21.13 -6.81
N LEU A 144 -8.08 -20.58 -6.67
CA LEU A 144 -8.32 -19.18 -6.30
C LEU A 144 -7.68 -18.85 -4.95
N LEU A 145 -7.93 -19.68 -3.93
CA LEU A 145 -7.35 -19.50 -2.59
C LEU A 145 -5.82 -19.49 -2.64
N THR A 146 -5.23 -20.43 -3.37
CA THR A 146 -3.78 -20.49 -3.58
C THR A 146 -3.26 -19.24 -4.26
N MET A 147 -3.95 -18.74 -5.29
CA MET A 147 -3.60 -17.50 -5.97
C MET A 147 -3.62 -16.29 -5.04
N VAL A 148 -4.67 -16.14 -4.22
CA VAL A 148 -4.81 -15.02 -3.26
C VAL A 148 -3.67 -15.06 -2.23
N ILE A 149 -3.34 -16.23 -1.69
CA ILE A 149 -2.24 -16.41 -0.75
C ILE A 149 -0.90 -16.04 -1.41
N LEU A 150 -0.62 -16.58 -2.60
CA LEU A 150 0.61 -16.28 -3.34
C LEU A 150 0.71 -14.81 -3.73
N LEU A 151 -0.40 -14.18 -4.08
CA LEU A 151 -0.47 -12.75 -4.34
C LEU A 151 -0.09 -11.95 -3.10
N GLY A 152 -0.62 -12.30 -1.94
CA GLY A 152 -0.28 -11.69 -0.66
C GLY A 152 1.21 -11.82 -0.33
N ILE A 153 1.76 -13.04 -0.39
CA ILE A 153 3.18 -13.31 -0.13
C ILE A 153 4.08 -12.47 -1.06
N ARG A 154 3.77 -12.47 -2.37
CA ARG A 154 4.53 -11.69 -3.37
C ARG A 154 4.41 -10.20 -3.10
N PHE A 155 3.20 -9.70 -2.85
CA PHE A 155 2.98 -8.28 -2.57
C PHE A 155 3.78 -7.83 -1.36
N TYR A 156 3.69 -8.51 -0.24
CA TYR A 156 4.40 -8.12 0.98
C TYR A 156 5.92 -8.23 0.85
N SER A 157 6.42 -9.22 0.08
CA SER A 157 7.85 -9.32 -0.22
C SER A 157 8.34 -8.09 -1.01
N TYR A 158 7.63 -7.70 -2.08
CA TYR A 158 7.98 -6.52 -2.87
C TYR A 158 7.74 -5.21 -2.11
N TYR A 159 6.68 -5.14 -1.29
CA TYR A 159 6.38 -3.99 -0.46
C TYR A 159 7.51 -3.68 0.53
N ARG A 160 8.05 -4.69 1.20
CA ARG A 160 9.22 -4.52 2.10
C ARG A 160 10.44 -4.02 1.32
N LYS A 161 10.72 -4.58 0.14
CA LYS A 161 11.82 -4.11 -0.72
C LYS A 161 11.60 -2.66 -1.18
N ALA A 162 10.38 -2.29 -1.54
CA ALA A 162 10.04 -0.92 -1.91
C ALA A 162 10.24 0.05 -0.74
N GLN A 163 9.83 -0.32 0.47
CA GLN A 163 10.06 0.49 1.68
C GLN A 163 11.55 0.73 1.94
N GLN A 164 12.39 -0.31 1.81
CA GLN A 164 13.84 -0.18 1.97
C GLN A 164 14.45 0.75 0.90
N LYS A 165 14.03 0.58 -0.37
CA LYS A 165 14.49 1.47 -1.44
C LYS A 165 14.12 2.93 -1.18
N MET A 166 12.91 3.19 -0.68
CA MET A 166 12.45 4.54 -0.35
C MET A 166 13.24 5.12 0.84
N ALA A 167 13.49 4.32 1.89
CA ALA A 167 14.29 4.75 3.03
C ALA A 167 15.75 5.08 2.64
N ASN A 168 16.27 4.43 1.60
CA ASN A 168 17.61 4.74 1.06
C ASN A 168 17.63 5.97 0.14
N PHE A 169 16.48 6.48 -0.28
CA PHE A 169 16.42 7.61 -1.21
C PHE A 169 15.95 8.91 -0.56
N TYR A 170 14.95 8.84 0.31
CA TYR A 170 14.31 10.00 0.95
C TYR A 170 14.67 10.07 2.43
N ALA A 171 14.90 11.28 2.94
CA ALA A 171 15.12 11.53 4.36
C ALA A 171 13.85 11.36 5.19
N ASP A 172 12.72 11.70 4.61
CA ASP A 172 11.43 11.64 5.28
C ASP A 172 10.81 10.25 5.24
N ASN A 173 10.02 9.92 6.26
CA ASN A 173 9.43 8.58 6.39
C ASN A 173 8.23 8.42 5.44
N PHE A 174 8.49 8.02 4.19
CA PHE A 174 7.46 7.71 3.19
C PHE A 174 6.69 6.41 3.43
N LYS A 175 6.94 5.69 4.55
CA LYS A 175 6.16 4.48 4.88
C LYS A 175 4.65 4.76 4.89
N GLN A 176 4.25 5.93 5.36
CA GLN A 176 2.83 6.33 5.39
C GLN A 176 2.25 6.54 3.99
N SER A 177 3.05 7.04 3.03
CA SER A 177 2.60 7.34 1.67
C SER A 177 2.23 6.09 0.86
N ILE A 178 2.77 4.92 1.19
CA ILE A 178 2.43 3.64 0.55
C ILE A 178 1.64 2.69 1.45
N ALA A 179 1.34 3.09 2.70
CA ALA A 179 0.61 2.24 3.66
C ALA A 179 -0.81 1.89 3.17
N TRP A 180 -1.44 2.76 2.38
CA TRP A 180 -2.74 2.51 1.80
C TRP A 180 -2.73 1.28 0.88
N LEU A 181 -1.64 1.04 0.13
CA LEU A 181 -1.47 -0.15 -0.70
C LEU A 181 -1.54 -1.43 0.15
N ALA A 182 -0.79 -1.46 1.26
CA ALA A 182 -0.78 -2.61 2.15
C ALA A 182 -2.18 -2.86 2.76
N ARG A 183 -2.85 -1.80 3.22
CA ARG A 183 -4.21 -1.91 3.77
C ARG A 183 -5.21 -2.39 2.73
N SER A 184 -5.19 -1.86 1.50
CA SER A 184 -6.08 -2.29 0.42
C SER A 184 -5.86 -3.77 0.08
N VAL A 185 -4.61 -4.22 -0.05
CA VAL A 185 -4.31 -5.63 -0.32
C VAL A 185 -4.70 -6.53 0.86
N THR A 186 -4.50 -6.08 2.11
CA THR A 186 -4.97 -6.82 3.30
C THR A 186 -6.50 -7.02 3.27
N LEU A 187 -7.26 -5.95 2.96
CA LEU A 187 -8.72 -6.02 2.85
C LEU A 187 -9.15 -6.98 1.73
N VAL A 188 -8.50 -6.92 0.57
CA VAL A 188 -8.76 -7.85 -0.54
C VAL A 188 -8.51 -9.30 -0.12
N ILE A 189 -7.43 -9.58 0.59
CA ILE A 189 -7.12 -10.92 1.08
C ILE A 189 -8.13 -11.37 2.14
N ALA A 190 -8.45 -10.50 3.11
CA ALA A 190 -9.33 -10.83 4.22
C ALA A 190 -10.78 -11.04 3.80
N LEU A 191 -11.29 -10.25 2.86
CA LEU A 191 -12.69 -10.28 2.43
C LEU A 191 -12.89 -10.98 1.08
N GLY A 192 -11.87 -11.07 0.23
CA GLY A 192 -11.91 -11.82 -1.03
C GLY A 192 -11.75 -13.34 -0.85
N PHE A 193 -11.34 -13.78 0.34
CA PHE A 193 -11.14 -15.19 0.68
C PHE A 193 -12.42 -16.02 0.69
N PRO A 194 -13.59 -15.49 1.05
CA PRO A 194 -14.75 -16.32 1.30
C PRO A 194 -15.90 -16.16 0.31
N SER A 195 -15.67 -16.48 -0.96
CA SER A 195 -16.80 -16.62 -1.90
C SER A 195 -17.81 -17.71 -1.49
N TYR A 196 -17.41 -18.62 -0.58
CA TYR A 196 -18.27 -19.67 0.00
C TYR A 196 -18.79 -19.38 1.41
N ILE A 197 -18.29 -18.35 2.08
CA ILE A 197 -18.80 -18.00 3.43
C ILE A 197 -20.31 -17.72 3.43
N PRO A 198 -20.90 -17.03 2.44
CA PRO A 198 -22.33 -16.84 2.41
C PRO A 198 -23.14 -18.14 2.51
N SER A 199 -22.65 -19.23 1.90
CA SER A 199 -23.35 -20.53 1.91
C SER A 199 -23.33 -21.24 3.27
N ILE A 200 -22.44 -20.83 4.19
CA ILE A 200 -22.23 -21.45 5.51
C ILE A 200 -22.77 -20.54 6.62
N LEU A 201 -22.85 -19.23 6.37
CA LEU A 201 -23.29 -18.26 7.37
C LEU A 201 -24.81 -18.18 7.48
N PRO A 202 -25.34 -17.93 8.70
CA PRO A 202 -26.73 -17.53 8.86
C PRO A 202 -26.98 -16.18 8.15
N HIS A 203 -28.23 -15.87 7.85
CA HIS A 203 -28.62 -14.66 7.09
C HIS A 203 -27.99 -13.37 7.65
N TRP A 204 -28.02 -13.16 8.96
CA TRP A 204 -27.40 -11.99 9.59
C TRP A 204 -25.87 -11.94 9.40
N GLY A 205 -25.23 -13.10 9.31
CA GLY A 205 -23.80 -13.20 9.03
C GLY A 205 -23.45 -12.78 7.60
N ILE A 206 -24.31 -13.08 6.64
CA ILE A 206 -24.18 -12.65 5.23
C ILE A 206 -24.33 -11.14 5.13
N GLU A 207 -25.30 -10.55 5.81
CA GLU A 207 -25.54 -9.10 5.83
C GLU A 207 -24.31 -8.34 6.39
N ILE A 208 -23.74 -8.82 7.50
CA ILE A 208 -22.51 -8.26 8.07
C ILE A 208 -21.36 -8.39 7.08
N TYR A 209 -21.17 -9.57 6.48
CA TYR A 209 -20.10 -9.81 5.52
C TYR A 209 -20.22 -8.87 4.31
N LYS A 210 -21.39 -8.77 3.68
CA LYS A 210 -21.64 -7.88 2.55
C LYS A 210 -21.47 -6.40 2.92
N SER A 211 -21.87 -6.00 4.11
CA SER A 211 -21.63 -4.64 4.63
C SER A 211 -20.14 -4.34 4.78
N LEU A 212 -19.34 -5.30 5.26
CA LEU A 212 -17.88 -5.17 5.34
C LEU A 212 -17.23 -5.09 3.94
N CYS A 213 -17.74 -5.85 2.96
CA CYS A 213 -17.31 -5.75 1.56
C CYS A 213 -17.58 -4.35 1.01
N LEU A 214 -18.77 -3.80 1.20
CA LEU A 214 -19.14 -2.45 0.80
C LEU A 214 -18.21 -1.40 1.41
N LEU A 215 -17.95 -1.46 2.71
CA LEU A 215 -17.01 -0.56 3.39
C LEU A 215 -15.59 -0.68 2.84
N SER A 216 -15.14 -1.89 2.48
CA SER A 216 -13.82 -2.10 1.89
C SER A 216 -13.71 -1.50 0.48
N ILE A 217 -14.76 -1.59 -0.33
CA ILE A 217 -14.85 -0.97 -1.67
C ILE A 217 -14.75 0.56 -1.54
N ILE A 218 -15.49 1.15 -0.61
CA ILE A 218 -15.44 2.60 -0.31
C ILE A 218 -14.03 2.99 0.12
N TYR A 219 -13.41 2.24 1.03
CA TYR A 219 -12.04 2.51 1.47
C TYR A 219 -11.04 2.42 0.31
N MET A 220 -11.13 1.40 -0.54
CA MET A 220 -10.25 1.24 -1.70
C MET A 220 -10.36 2.42 -2.67
N PHE A 221 -11.56 2.85 -2.98
CA PHE A 221 -11.81 4.01 -3.84
C PHE A 221 -11.24 5.30 -3.24
N LEU A 222 -11.57 5.61 -1.98
CA LEU A 222 -11.12 6.82 -1.29
C LEU A 222 -9.59 6.83 -1.11
N SER A 223 -8.99 5.72 -0.72
CA SER A 223 -7.55 5.65 -0.53
C SER A 223 -6.78 5.77 -1.85
N PHE A 224 -7.30 5.17 -2.94
CA PHE A 224 -6.71 5.27 -4.26
C PHE A 224 -6.79 6.70 -4.83
N THR A 225 -7.95 7.36 -4.72
CA THR A 225 -8.15 8.74 -5.18
C THR A 225 -7.37 9.74 -4.32
N ASN A 226 -7.38 9.58 -2.98
CA ASN A 226 -6.61 10.42 -2.07
C ASN A 226 -5.10 10.34 -2.33
N TYR A 227 -4.58 9.17 -2.66
CA TYR A 227 -3.18 9.01 -3.08
C TYR A 227 -2.86 9.84 -4.33
N MET A 228 -3.78 9.94 -5.29
CA MET A 228 -3.60 10.77 -6.49
C MET A 228 -3.47 12.25 -6.16
N PHE A 229 -4.32 12.76 -5.26
CA PHE A 229 -4.38 14.20 -4.97
C PHE A 229 -3.30 14.67 -4.00
N ASN A 230 -2.87 13.83 -3.05
CA ASN A 230 -1.99 14.22 -1.95
C ASN A 230 -0.54 13.70 -2.08
N ALA A 231 -0.28 12.77 -3.00
CA ALA A 231 1.07 12.30 -3.20
C ALA A 231 1.86 13.29 -4.07
N ASN A 232 2.80 14.01 -3.48
CA ASN A 232 3.99 14.42 -4.22
C ASN A 232 4.61 13.11 -4.72
N PHE A 233 4.42 12.80 -5.98
CA PHE A 233 4.64 11.50 -6.59
C PHE A 233 6.03 10.98 -6.24
N VAL A 234 6.05 10.07 -5.33
CA VAL A 234 7.22 9.23 -5.09
C VAL A 234 7.34 8.34 -6.32
N VAL A 235 8.18 8.78 -7.25
CA VAL A 235 8.52 7.97 -8.41
C VAL A 235 9.23 6.74 -7.88
N LEU A 236 8.48 5.64 -7.75
CA LEU A 236 9.02 4.32 -7.39
C LEU A 236 10.01 3.78 -8.44
N ASN A 237 10.17 4.48 -9.56
CA ASN A 237 11.18 4.27 -10.59
C ASN A 237 12.61 4.62 -10.14
N ILE A 238 12.90 4.41 -8.85
CA ILE A 238 14.29 4.44 -8.38
C ILE A 238 14.91 3.11 -8.78
N THR A 239 15.25 2.99 -10.04
CA THR A 239 16.20 2.00 -10.52
C THR A 239 17.55 2.35 -9.91
N LEU A 240 17.85 1.74 -8.80
CA LEU A 240 19.22 1.70 -8.30
C LEU A 240 20.00 0.85 -9.30
N PRO A 241 21.03 1.36 -9.96
CA PRO A 241 21.95 0.51 -10.68
C PRO A 241 22.58 -0.41 -9.62
N GLN A 242 22.22 -1.68 -9.62
CA GLN A 242 22.98 -2.72 -8.94
C GLN A 242 24.25 -2.98 -9.74
N LYS A 243 25.20 -2.02 -9.70
CA LYS A 243 26.57 -2.32 -10.04
C LYS A 243 27.24 -2.78 -8.74
N ASN A 244 27.99 -3.88 -8.82
CA ASN A 244 28.90 -4.32 -7.76
C ASN A 244 30.05 -3.29 -7.65
N VAL A 245 29.74 -2.10 -7.16
CA VAL A 245 30.72 -1.04 -6.90
C VAL A 245 31.28 -1.29 -5.52
N ARG A 246 32.59 -1.49 -5.44
CA ARG A 246 33.33 -1.47 -4.17
C ARG A 246 33.91 -0.08 -4.01
N LEU A 247 33.81 0.49 -2.81
CA LEU A 247 34.47 1.73 -2.46
C LEU A 247 35.94 1.42 -2.12
N ASP A 248 36.87 2.16 -2.68
CA ASP A 248 38.27 2.15 -2.26
C ASP A 248 38.43 2.91 -0.94
N LYS A 249 39.56 2.66 -0.23
CA LYS A 249 39.83 3.27 1.09
C LYS A 249 39.83 4.81 1.04
N GLY A 250 40.42 5.41 0.00
CA GLY A 250 40.46 6.85 -0.15
C GLY A 250 39.08 7.49 -0.30
N THR A 251 38.20 6.85 -1.08
CA THR A 251 36.79 7.29 -1.22
C THR A 251 36.03 7.18 0.10
N ILE A 252 36.26 6.11 0.89
CA ILE A 252 35.62 5.94 2.20
C ILE A 252 36.03 7.05 3.15
N GLU A 253 37.34 7.32 3.29
CA GLU A 253 37.84 8.39 4.15
C GLU A 253 37.37 9.78 3.71
N LYS A 254 37.31 10.03 2.40
CA LYS A 254 36.72 11.27 1.84
C LYS A 254 35.25 11.40 2.25
N LEU A 255 34.45 10.36 2.03
CA LEU A 255 33.02 10.36 2.40
C LEU A 255 32.83 10.56 3.91
N GLN A 256 33.62 9.90 4.74
CA GLN A 256 33.59 10.06 6.19
C GLN A 256 33.83 11.51 6.61
N ARG A 257 34.87 12.15 6.10
CA ARG A 257 35.18 13.55 6.39
C ARG A 257 34.08 14.50 5.88
N CYS A 258 33.60 14.28 4.67
CA CYS A 258 32.57 15.13 4.08
C CYS A 258 31.23 15.00 4.79
N THR A 259 30.78 13.78 5.13
CA THR A 259 29.53 13.56 5.87
C THR A 259 29.59 14.14 7.26
N LEU A 260 30.69 13.99 8.00
CA LEU A 260 30.86 14.57 9.33
C LEU A 260 30.81 16.12 9.33
N ARG A 261 31.35 16.76 8.28
CA ARG A 261 31.25 18.23 8.13
C ARG A 261 29.82 18.64 7.77
N TRP A 262 29.23 17.94 6.80
CA TRP A 262 27.90 18.26 6.30
C TRP A 262 26.79 18.12 7.34
N GLN A 263 26.86 17.14 8.24
CA GLN A 263 25.91 16.95 9.35
C GLN A 263 25.78 18.18 10.27
N LYS A 264 26.80 19.03 10.31
CA LYS A 264 26.82 20.24 11.14
C LYS A 264 26.22 21.44 10.42
N THR A 265 25.87 21.30 9.13
CA THR A 265 25.29 22.40 8.34
C THR A 265 23.76 22.45 8.47
N PRO A 266 23.13 23.65 8.30
CA PRO A 266 21.68 23.78 8.27
C PRO A 266 21.01 22.96 7.16
N ALA A 267 21.76 22.59 6.10
CA ALA A 267 21.25 21.81 4.99
C ALA A 267 20.67 20.45 5.42
N ALA A 268 21.20 19.85 6.50
CA ALA A 268 20.71 18.59 7.06
C ALA A 268 19.27 18.70 7.63
N LEU A 269 18.82 19.90 7.94
CA LEU A 269 17.49 20.20 8.49
C LEU A 269 16.47 20.61 7.42
N THR A 270 16.86 20.59 6.15
CA THR A 270 15.96 20.91 5.04
C THR A 270 14.89 19.84 4.89
N LYS A 271 13.60 20.24 4.77
CA LYS A 271 12.48 19.33 4.51
C LYS A 271 12.62 18.67 3.13
N ASN A 272 12.13 17.45 3.02
CA ASN A 272 12.08 16.67 1.76
C ASN A 272 13.44 16.48 1.06
N ILE A 273 14.55 16.56 1.80
CA ILE A 273 15.89 16.38 1.23
C ILE A 273 16.06 14.94 0.72
N THR A 274 16.69 14.80 -0.45
CA THR A 274 16.95 13.50 -1.07
C THR A 274 18.44 13.17 -1.02
N ILE A 275 18.76 11.88 -1.16
CA ILE A 275 20.17 11.44 -1.27
C ILE A 275 20.87 12.05 -2.48
N ASN A 276 20.14 12.38 -3.56
CA ASN A 276 20.70 13.06 -4.71
C ASN A 276 21.16 14.49 -4.37
N ASP A 277 20.38 15.21 -3.56
CA ASP A 277 20.71 16.57 -3.15
C ASP A 277 21.96 16.56 -2.27
N VAL A 278 22.01 15.65 -1.32
CA VAL A 278 23.16 15.50 -0.41
C VAL A 278 24.39 15.04 -1.16
N SER A 279 24.28 14.05 -2.06
CA SER A 279 25.43 13.57 -2.83
C SER A 279 26.06 14.66 -3.67
N ARG A 280 25.25 15.54 -4.30
CA ARG A 280 25.74 16.73 -5.03
C ARG A 280 26.49 17.70 -4.10
N GLN A 281 25.94 17.97 -2.92
CA GLN A 281 26.58 18.86 -1.93
C GLN A 281 27.90 18.30 -1.39
N LEU A 282 28.03 16.96 -1.30
CA LEU A 282 29.24 16.27 -0.86
C LEU A 282 30.27 16.08 -1.99
N GLY A 283 29.97 16.50 -3.23
CA GLY A 283 30.85 16.27 -4.38
C GLY A 283 31.03 14.79 -4.72
N THR A 284 29.97 14.00 -4.57
CA THR A 284 29.93 12.56 -4.86
C THR A 284 28.67 12.17 -5.63
N ASN A 285 28.49 10.90 -5.94
CA ASN A 285 27.26 10.40 -6.54
C ASN A 285 26.42 9.63 -5.54
N ARG A 286 25.12 9.48 -5.86
CA ARG A 286 24.15 8.76 -5.05
C ARG A 286 24.59 7.34 -4.69
N THR A 287 25.19 6.62 -5.64
CA THR A 287 25.58 5.22 -5.46
C THR A 287 26.66 5.09 -4.39
N TYR A 288 27.65 5.96 -4.43
CA TYR A 288 28.74 5.96 -3.45
C TYR A 288 28.26 6.36 -2.06
N LEU A 289 27.43 7.41 -1.98
CA LEU A 289 26.86 7.82 -0.69
C LEU A 289 25.94 6.74 -0.09
N SER A 290 25.05 6.14 -0.90
CA SER A 290 24.20 5.05 -0.43
C SER A 290 24.99 3.84 0.02
N LEU A 291 26.02 3.45 -0.73
CA LEU A 291 26.88 2.32 -0.39
C LEU A 291 27.64 2.60 0.90
N TYR A 292 28.18 3.81 1.09
CA TYR A 292 28.86 4.24 2.30
C TYR A 292 27.94 4.17 3.52
N LEU A 293 26.73 4.74 3.44
CA LEU A 293 25.77 4.74 4.54
C LEU A 293 25.35 3.31 4.92
N ASN A 294 25.00 2.48 3.92
CA ASN A 294 24.50 1.13 4.18
C ASN A 294 25.60 0.16 4.64
N THR A 295 26.81 0.25 4.09
CA THR A 295 27.87 -0.74 4.35
C THR A 295 28.76 -0.36 5.52
N TYR A 296 29.08 0.93 5.69
CA TYR A 296 30.01 1.39 6.70
C TYR A 296 29.35 1.99 7.93
N LEU A 297 28.18 2.64 7.78
CA LEU A 297 27.43 3.16 8.92
C LEU A 297 26.28 2.25 9.33
N ASN A 298 25.95 1.25 8.51
CA ASN A 298 24.80 0.36 8.70
C ASN A 298 23.47 1.12 8.87
N LEU A 299 23.32 2.22 8.13
CA LEU A 299 22.16 3.12 8.18
C LEU A 299 21.57 3.30 6.79
N THR A 300 20.25 3.37 6.70
CA THR A 300 19.58 3.94 5.52
C THR A 300 19.76 5.46 5.49
N PHE A 301 19.57 6.08 4.33
CA PHE A 301 19.64 7.55 4.22
C PHE A 301 18.62 8.23 5.14
N SER A 302 17.41 7.68 5.24
CA SER A 302 16.35 8.20 6.14
C SER A 302 16.74 8.12 7.61
N GLU A 303 17.35 7.01 8.04
CA GLU A 303 17.84 6.85 9.42
C GLU A 303 18.97 7.81 9.72
N TRP A 304 19.91 7.96 8.80
CA TRP A 304 21.03 8.88 8.97
C TRP A 304 20.59 10.33 9.14
N ILE A 305 19.71 10.83 8.27
CA ILE A 305 19.14 12.18 8.39
C ILE A 305 18.26 12.29 9.63
N GLY A 306 17.47 11.25 9.93
CA GLY A 306 16.62 11.21 11.12
C GLY A 306 17.41 11.35 12.42
N GLN A 307 18.56 10.69 12.53
CA GLN A 307 19.48 10.83 13.70
C GLN A 307 20.01 12.26 13.84
N ILE A 308 20.40 12.92 12.74
CA ILE A 308 20.85 14.31 12.77
C ILE A 308 19.74 15.24 13.26
N ARG A 309 18.55 15.10 12.70
CA ARG A 309 17.35 15.87 13.09
C ARG A 309 16.94 15.63 14.54
N LEU A 310 17.02 14.37 15.01
CA LEU A 310 16.72 14.00 16.38
C LEU A 310 17.69 14.66 17.37
N LYS A 311 18.99 14.65 17.06
CA LYS A 311 20.01 15.32 17.88
C LYS A 311 19.70 16.82 18.01
N GLN A 312 19.38 17.49 16.91
CA GLN A 312 19.01 18.90 16.92
C GLN A 312 17.71 19.15 17.68
N ALA A 313 16.71 18.27 17.54
CA ALA A 313 15.45 18.36 18.26
C ALA A 313 15.66 18.27 19.78
N LYS A 314 16.54 17.38 20.25
CA LYS A 314 16.90 17.26 21.68
C LYS A 314 17.53 18.55 22.22
N ILE A 315 18.39 19.21 21.44
CA ILE A 315 18.97 20.50 21.80
C ILE A 315 17.89 21.55 21.95
N LEU A 316 16.97 21.69 20.97
CA LEU A 316 15.87 22.65 21.01
C LEU A 316 14.88 22.38 22.15
N LEU A 317 14.58 21.11 22.42
CA LEU A 317 13.69 20.73 23.53
C LEU A 317 14.30 21.02 24.91
N ALA A 318 15.63 20.92 25.04
CA ALA A 318 16.36 21.21 26.29
C ALA A 318 16.61 22.70 26.52
N SER A 319 16.81 23.48 25.46
CA SER A 319 17.17 24.91 25.55
C SER A 319 15.95 25.83 25.49
N ASN A 320 14.90 25.47 24.75
CA ASN A 320 13.76 26.38 24.52
C ASN A 320 12.44 25.80 25.03
N ALA A 321 11.96 26.40 26.13
CA ALA A 321 10.74 25.98 26.80
C ALA A 321 9.46 26.35 26.06
N ILE A 322 9.50 27.39 25.28
CA ILE A 322 8.34 28.07 24.71
C ILE A 322 7.97 27.46 23.36
N MET A 323 8.94 26.84 22.67
CA MET A 323 8.66 26.24 21.35
C MET A 323 7.62 25.13 21.44
N SER A 324 6.57 25.24 20.63
CA SER A 324 5.58 24.18 20.44
C SER A 324 6.21 22.99 19.72
N MET A 325 5.61 21.78 19.85
CA MET A 325 6.08 20.58 19.14
C MET A 325 6.04 20.75 17.62
N LYS A 326 5.11 21.56 17.11
CA LYS A 326 5.02 21.90 15.69
C LYS A 326 6.23 22.75 15.25
N GLN A 327 6.58 23.76 16.01
CA GLN A 327 7.76 24.60 15.74
C GLN A 327 9.07 23.80 15.82
N VAL A 328 9.22 22.90 16.79
CA VAL A 328 10.40 22.02 16.89
C VAL A 328 10.48 21.11 15.66
N ALA A 329 9.37 20.48 15.24
CA ALA A 329 9.33 19.64 14.04
C ALA A 329 9.73 20.44 12.79
N GLU A 330 9.22 21.65 12.64
CA GLU A 330 9.53 22.56 11.52
C GLU A 330 11.00 22.98 11.51
N ALA A 331 11.53 23.40 12.64
CA ALA A 331 12.93 23.84 12.80
C ALA A 331 13.94 22.71 12.58
N THR A 332 13.53 21.46 12.82
CA THR A 332 14.38 20.27 12.64
C THR A 332 14.15 19.53 11.33
N GLY A 333 13.30 20.09 10.44
CA GLY A 333 13.10 19.57 9.10
C GLY A 333 12.18 18.36 8.99
N PHE A 334 11.44 17.97 10.04
CA PHE A 334 10.41 16.95 9.93
C PHE A 334 9.21 17.47 9.13
N THR A 335 8.60 16.59 8.35
CA THR A 335 7.45 16.95 7.49
C THR A 335 6.21 17.36 8.28
N SER A 336 6.03 16.78 9.47
CA SER A 336 4.91 17.09 10.36
C SER A 336 5.26 16.85 11.83
N SER A 337 4.49 17.46 12.72
CA SER A 337 4.59 17.23 14.18
C SER A 337 4.30 15.76 14.55
N SER A 338 3.41 15.11 13.82
CA SER A 338 3.11 13.67 14.02
C SER A 338 4.30 12.79 13.62
N ALA A 339 4.92 13.05 12.47
CA ALA A 339 6.11 12.33 12.02
C ALA A 339 7.28 12.50 13.01
N PHE A 340 7.50 13.73 13.49
CA PHE A 340 8.47 14.02 14.52
C PHE A 340 8.21 13.23 15.81
N SER A 341 6.98 13.32 16.34
CA SER A 341 6.61 12.66 17.61
C SER A 341 6.76 11.14 17.54
N HIS A 342 6.38 10.56 16.41
CA HIS A 342 6.52 9.12 16.17
C HIS A 342 7.99 8.71 16.08
N TYR A 343 8.81 9.44 15.31
CA TYR A 343 10.24 9.17 15.17
C TYR A 343 10.96 9.32 16.51
N PHE A 344 10.69 10.41 17.23
CA PHE A 344 11.28 10.68 18.54
C PHE A 344 10.95 9.57 19.54
N LYS A 345 9.67 9.17 19.66
CA LYS A 345 9.25 8.11 20.57
C LYS A 345 9.89 6.75 20.23
N ALA A 346 10.04 6.46 18.94
CA ALA A 346 10.63 5.19 18.47
C ALA A 346 12.13 5.07 18.87
N HIS A 347 12.86 6.21 18.97
CA HIS A 347 14.31 6.20 19.26
C HIS A 347 14.65 6.53 20.72
N GLU A 348 13.83 7.33 21.40
CA GLU A 348 14.07 7.75 22.78
C GLU A 348 13.16 7.02 23.81
N GLY A 349 12.23 6.17 23.34
CA GLY A 349 11.27 5.46 24.20
C GLY A 349 10.15 6.34 24.76
N LEU A 350 10.30 7.67 24.78
CA LEU A 350 9.39 8.65 25.36
C LEU A 350 8.88 9.62 24.30
N SER A 351 7.65 10.15 24.50
CA SER A 351 7.17 11.23 23.66
C SER A 351 8.01 12.52 23.87
N PRO A 352 8.16 13.39 22.85
CA PRO A 352 8.94 14.63 22.98
C PRO A 352 8.53 15.50 24.16
N ILE A 353 7.23 15.57 24.48
CA ILE A 353 6.67 16.31 25.60
C ILE A 353 7.15 15.73 26.94
N ARG A 354 7.08 14.41 27.11
CA ARG A 354 7.53 13.73 28.32
C ARG A 354 9.03 13.86 28.49
N TRP A 355 9.78 13.71 27.41
CA TRP A 355 11.23 13.86 27.40
C TRP A 355 11.65 15.29 27.81
N ARG A 356 10.98 16.32 27.28
CA ARG A 356 11.20 17.74 27.67
C ARG A 356 10.98 17.95 29.16
N ARG A 357 9.90 17.41 29.75
CA ARG A 357 9.61 17.52 31.19
C ARG A 357 10.71 16.88 32.05
N GLN A 358 11.09 15.66 31.74
CA GLN A 358 12.13 14.94 32.50
C GLN A 358 13.50 15.63 32.45
N THR A 359 13.88 16.15 31.28
CA THR A 359 15.17 16.84 31.14
C THR A 359 15.21 18.15 31.92
N ARG A 360 14.07 18.79 32.12
CA ARG A 360 13.96 20.02 32.94
C ARG A 360 14.08 19.71 34.44
N HIS A 361 13.32 18.76 34.95
CA HIS A 361 13.44 18.36 36.35
C HIS A 361 14.89 18.02 36.73
N LYS A 362 15.58 17.25 35.88
CA LYS A 362 17.01 16.95 36.11
C LYS A 362 17.94 18.15 36.12
N LYS A 363 17.59 19.25 35.42
CA LYS A 363 18.40 20.48 35.45
C LYS A 363 18.12 21.32 36.70
N THR A 364 16.90 21.33 37.21
CA THR A 364 16.54 22.04 38.42
C THR A 364 17.17 21.39 39.65
N ASP A 365 17.14 20.02 39.70
CA ASP A 365 17.75 19.24 40.81
C ASP A 365 19.29 19.24 40.84
N GLN A 366 19.95 19.75 39.78
CA GLN A 366 21.44 19.89 39.73
C GLN A 366 21.88 21.35 39.96
N SER A 367 20.96 22.30 40.08
CA SER A 367 21.23 23.69 40.30
C SER A 367 20.91 24.15 41.73
N ASP A 368 20.36 23.28 42.56
CA ASP A 368 20.24 23.38 44.02
C ASP A 368 21.34 22.56 44.70
#